data_ecab38e10cb742e549d4c52983e33120
#
_entry.id   ecab38e10cb742e549d4c52983e33120
#
_cell.length_a   1.000
_cell.length_b   1.000
_cell.length_c   1.000
_cell.angle_alpha   90.00
_cell.angle_beta   90.00
_cell.angle_gamma   90.00
#
_symmetry.space_group_name_H-M   'P 1'
#
loop_
_entity.id
_entity.type
_entity.pdbx_description
1 polymer ?
#
loop_
_entity_poly.entity_id
_entity_poly.type
_entity_poly.pdbx_seq_one_letter_code
_entity_poly.pdbx_strand_id
1 'polypeptide(L)'
;YSVTLEREKPFNMIVITDRNNDRLQEYSLEYRTGNTWKTLFEGKAPTSQRVKIHRFDTVWGDAVRMKVQKSNGTASIAEFGIYCERK
;
A
#
# COMPACT_ATOMS: atom_id res chain seq x y z
N TYR A 1 -3.84 2.91 -8.03
CA TYR A 1 -4.87 2.32 -7.14
C TYR A 1 -4.96 3.16 -5.85
N SER A 2 -6.15 3.54 -5.47
CA SER A 2 -6.35 4.35 -4.27
C SER A 2 -7.55 3.86 -3.46
N VAL A 3 -7.45 4.05 -2.15
CA VAL A 3 -8.51 3.74 -1.19
C VAL A 3 -8.75 4.99 -0.35
N THR A 4 -10.00 5.40 -0.27
CA THR A 4 -10.40 6.56 0.55
C THR A 4 -11.16 6.06 1.77
N LEU A 5 -10.77 6.55 2.94
CA LEU A 5 -11.45 6.27 4.20
C LEU A 5 -12.49 7.36 4.46
N GLU A 6 -13.56 7.04 5.17
CA GLU A 6 -14.61 8.02 5.46
C GLU A 6 -14.10 9.20 6.27
N ARG A 7 -13.07 8.96 7.10
CA ARG A 7 -12.46 9.97 7.95
C ARG A 7 -11.03 9.57 8.25
N GLU A 8 -10.26 10.50 8.78
CA GLU A 8 -8.89 10.22 9.19
C GLU A 8 -8.87 9.14 10.27
N LYS A 9 -8.07 8.10 10.06
CA LYS A 9 -7.93 6.96 10.95
C LYS A 9 -6.46 6.60 11.14
N PRO A 10 -6.09 6.01 12.28
CA PRO A 10 -4.74 5.50 12.46
C PRO A 10 -4.58 4.16 11.75
N PHE A 11 -3.40 3.93 11.19
CA PHE A 11 -3.04 2.63 10.63
C PHE A 11 -1.52 2.46 10.61
N ASN A 12 -1.07 1.22 10.63
CA ASN A 12 0.37 0.91 10.66
C ASN A 12 0.71 -0.32 9.81
N MET A 13 -0.23 -0.80 9.01
CA MET A 13 0.02 -1.94 8.15
C MET A 13 -0.83 -1.85 6.88
N ILE A 14 -0.20 -2.14 5.75
CA ILE A 14 -0.88 -2.26 4.46
C ILE A 14 -0.55 -3.62 3.88
N VAL A 15 -1.58 -4.35 3.46
CA VAL A 15 -1.43 -5.66 2.84
C VAL A 15 -1.90 -5.57 1.39
N ILE A 16 -1.04 -5.94 0.48
CA ILE A 16 -1.33 -5.96 -0.95
C ILE A 16 -1.28 -7.40 -1.44
N THR A 17 -2.33 -7.86 -2.09
CA THR A 17 -2.36 -9.19 -2.68
C THR A 17 -2.47 -9.07 -4.20
N ASP A 18 -1.45 -9.56 -4.90
CA ASP A 18 -1.45 -9.67 -6.36
C ASP A 18 -2.32 -10.86 -6.79
N ARG A 19 -2.94 -10.76 -7.95
CA ARG A 19 -3.62 -11.91 -8.55
C ARG A 19 -2.63 -12.97 -9.01
N ASN A 20 -1.48 -12.53 -9.49
CA ASN A 20 -0.42 -13.40 -9.99
C ASN A 20 0.89 -13.06 -9.30
N ASN A 21 1.74 -14.07 -9.11
CA ASN A 21 3.07 -13.87 -8.55
C ASN A 21 3.93 -13.01 -9.48
N ASP A 22 4.83 -12.22 -8.91
CA ASP A 22 5.86 -11.47 -9.61
C ASP A 22 5.38 -10.38 -10.57
N ARG A 23 4.12 -10.04 -10.57
CA ARG A 23 3.63 -8.98 -11.44
C ARG A 23 3.99 -7.60 -10.94
N LEU A 24 3.86 -7.38 -9.64
CA LEU A 24 4.12 -6.10 -9.01
C LEU A 24 5.57 -6.07 -8.54
N GLN A 25 6.43 -5.31 -9.22
CA GLN A 25 7.88 -5.31 -8.96
C GLN A 25 8.36 -4.09 -8.21
N GLU A 26 7.94 -2.90 -8.64
CA GLU A 26 8.31 -1.65 -7.97
C GLU A 26 7.09 -0.75 -7.87
N TYR A 27 6.91 -0.14 -6.73
CA TYR A 27 5.77 0.73 -6.49
C TYR A 27 6.03 1.66 -5.31
N SER A 28 5.18 2.65 -5.16
CA SER A 28 5.21 3.51 -3.98
C SER A 28 3.86 3.44 -3.29
N LEU A 29 3.89 3.62 -1.97
CA LEU A 29 2.70 3.74 -1.13
C LEU A 29 2.72 5.12 -0.49
N GLU A 30 1.61 5.83 -0.60
CA GLU A 30 1.47 7.17 -0.05
C GLU A 30 0.16 7.27 0.71
N TYR A 31 0.13 8.11 1.73
CA TYR A 31 -1.11 8.37 2.48
C TYR A 31 -1.37 9.87 2.53
N ARG A 32 -2.64 10.22 2.64
CA ARG A 32 -3.03 11.62 2.72
C ARG A 32 -3.40 11.98 4.15
N THR A 33 -2.80 13.05 4.65
CA THR A 33 -3.11 13.63 5.95
C THR A 33 -3.18 15.15 5.80
N GLY A 34 -4.28 15.75 6.22
CA GLY A 34 -4.47 17.20 6.14
C GLY A 34 -4.29 17.75 4.74
N ASN A 35 -4.79 17.08 3.71
CA ASN A 35 -4.66 17.45 2.28
C ASN A 35 -3.23 17.35 1.73
N THR A 36 -2.33 16.68 2.45
CA THR A 36 -0.94 16.48 2.02
C THR A 36 -0.67 15.00 1.85
N TRP A 37 -0.06 14.62 0.74
CA TRP A 37 0.37 13.24 0.49
C TRP A 37 1.79 13.04 1.01
N LYS A 38 1.99 11.98 1.77
CA LYS A 38 3.30 11.59 2.31
C LYS A 38 3.62 10.17 1.91
N THR A 39 4.90 9.90 1.65
CA THR A 39 5.35 8.58 1.21
C THR A 39 5.55 7.66 2.41
N LEU A 40 4.96 6.46 2.34
CA LEU A 40 5.18 5.39 3.32
C LEU A 40 6.25 4.42 2.85
N PHE A 41 6.28 4.15 1.55
CA PHE A 41 7.18 3.17 0.97
C PHE A 41 7.43 3.54 -0.50
N GLU A 42 8.66 3.36 -0.95
CA GLU A 42 9.01 3.52 -2.37
C GLU A 42 10.16 2.59 -2.70
N GLY A 43 10.01 1.84 -3.79
CA GLY A 43 11.07 0.96 -4.26
C GLY A 43 10.57 -0.40 -4.69
N LYS A 44 11.44 -1.39 -4.59
CA LYS A 44 11.14 -2.76 -4.99
C LYS A 44 10.20 -3.44 -4.02
N ALA A 45 9.33 -4.30 -4.53
CA ALA A 45 8.46 -5.11 -3.70
C ALA A 45 9.31 -5.94 -2.72
N PRO A 46 8.86 -6.07 -1.46
CA PRO A 46 9.66 -6.79 -0.44
C PRO A 46 9.76 -8.29 -0.69
N THR A 47 8.91 -8.84 -1.53
CA THR A 47 8.88 -10.27 -1.85
C THR A 47 8.29 -10.48 -3.23
N SER A 48 8.61 -11.59 -3.87
CA SER A 48 7.99 -12.01 -5.12
C SER A 48 6.68 -12.78 -4.91
N GLN A 49 6.30 -13.05 -3.66
CA GLN A 49 5.06 -13.75 -3.36
C GLN A 49 3.85 -12.84 -3.62
N ARG A 50 2.67 -13.46 -3.75
CA ARG A 50 1.43 -12.74 -4.01
C ARG A 50 1.09 -11.73 -2.91
N VAL A 51 1.32 -12.11 -1.67
CA VAL A 51 0.97 -11.26 -0.52
C VAL A 51 2.18 -10.43 -0.10
N LYS A 52 2.03 -9.12 -0.09
CA LYS A 52 3.06 -8.18 0.30
C LYS A 52 2.56 -7.38 1.50
N ILE A 53 3.29 -7.48 2.61
CA ILE A 53 2.90 -6.82 3.85
C ILE A 53 3.88 -5.72 4.17
N HIS A 54 3.36 -4.50 4.37
CA HIS A 54 4.15 -3.34 4.78
C HIS A 54 3.74 -2.92 6.18
N ARG A 55 4.72 -2.91 7.08
CA ARG A 55 4.55 -2.42 8.44
C ARG A 55 5.38 -1.16 8.64
N PHE A 56 4.82 -0.20 9.33
CA PHE A 56 5.46 1.09 9.57
C PHE A 56 4.93 1.69 10.87
N ASP A 57 5.53 2.78 11.32
CA ASP A 57 5.03 3.49 12.50
C ASP A 57 3.63 4.02 12.22
N THR A 58 2.78 4.00 13.24
CA THR A 58 1.39 4.44 13.10
C THR A 58 1.30 5.85 12.55
N VAL A 59 0.49 6.00 11.50
CA VAL A 59 0.19 7.30 10.90
C VAL A 59 -1.31 7.50 10.90
N TRP A 60 -1.74 8.76 10.77
CA TRP A 60 -3.15 9.12 10.66
C TRP A 60 -3.40 9.65 9.25
N GLY A 61 -4.36 9.08 8.57
CA GLY A 61 -4.70 9.51 7.22
C GLY A 61 -6.10 9.12 6.81
N ASP A 62 -6.60 9.76 5.76
CA ASP A 62 -7.93 9.51 5.23
C ASP A 62 -7.92 8.89 3.83
N ALA A 63 -6.76 8.66 3.27
CA ALA A 63 -6.62 8.00 1.98
C ALA A 63 -5.24 7.37 1.84
N VAL A 64 -5.16 6.30 1.05
CA VAL A 64 -3.91 5.63 0.71
C VAL A 64 -3.93 5.39 -0.79
N ARG A 65 -2.81 5.60 -1.46
CA ARG A 65 -2.68 5.30 -2.88
C ARG A 65 -1.40 4.52 -3.16
N MET A 66 -1.48 3.66 -4.16
CA MET A 66 -0.34 2.92 -4.66
C MET A 66 -0.07 3.36 -6.11
N LYS A 67 1.17 3.72 -6.38
CA LYS A 67 1.62 4.03 -7.74
C LYS A 67 2.55 2.93 -8.19
N VAL A 68 2.18 2.22 -9.25
CA VAL A 68 3.02 1.16 -9.81
C VAL A 68 4.07 1.80 -10.70
N GLN A 69 5.34 1.55 -10.39
CA GLN A 69 6.47 2.09 -11.15
C GLN A 69 7.02 1.04 -12.12
N LYS A 70 6.97 -0.24 -11.74
CA LYS A 70 7.43 -1.32 -12.59
C LYS A 70 6.61 -2.58 -12.31
N SER A 71 6.12 -3.20 -13.35
CA SER A 71 5.38 -4.46 -13.25
C SER A 71 5.78 -5.39 -14.40
N ASN A 72 5.60 -6.69 -14.16
CA ASN A 72 5.83 -7.71 -15.19
C ASN A 72 4.49 -7.97 -15.88
N GLY A 73 4.18 -7.16 -16.89
CA GLY A 73 2.89 -7.16 -17.56
C GLY A 73 1.88 -6.28 -16.80
N THR A 74 0.61 -6.54 -16.99
CA THR A 74 -0.44 -5.77 -16.32
C THR A 74 -0.57 -6.21 -14.87
N ALA A 75 -0.30 -5.31 -13.93
CA ALA A 75 -0.49 -5.58 -12.51
C ALA A 75 -1.98 -5.57 -12.19
N SER A 76 -2.43 -6.59 -11.46
CA SER A 76 -3.82 -6.70 -11.02
C SER A 76 -3.85 -6.98 -9.53
N ILE A 77 -4.55 -6.13 -8.78
CA ILE A 77 -4.63 -6.23 -7.33
C ILE A 77 -5.89 -7.00 -6.95
N ALA A 78 -5.72 -8.13 -6.28
CA ALA A 78 -6.82 -8.94 -5.77
C ALA A 78 -7.36 -8.36 -4.47
N GLU A 79 -6.46 -7.83 -3.64
CA GLU A 79 -6.82 -7.32 -2.32
C GLU A 79 -5.88 -6.20 -1.91
N PHE A 80 -6.43 -5.17 -1.26
CA PHE A 80 -5.67 -4.06 -0.73
C PHE A 80 -6.26 -3.70 0.63
N GLY A 81 -5.59 -4.10 1.70
CA GLY A 81 -6.07 -3.91 3.06
C GLY A 81 -5.24 -2.92 3.85
N ILE A 82 -5.92 -2.12 4.67
CA ILE A 82 -5.30 -1.13 5.55
C ILE A 82 -5.70 -1.48 6.98
N TYR A 83 -4.70 -1.67 7.86
CA TYR A 83 -4.94 -2.18 9.20
C TYR A 83 -4.17 -1.40 10.24
N CYS A 84 -4.69 -1.43 11.46
CA CYS A 84 -3.98 -0.91 12.63
C CYS A 84 -3.73 -2.08 13.59
N GLU A 85 -2.48 -2.56 13.62
CA GLU A 85 -2.08 -3.62 14.54
C GLU A 85 -1.78 -3.04 15.91
N ARG A 86 -2.26 -3.70 16.94
CA ARG A 86 -1.86 -3.38 18.31
C ARG A 86 -0.60 -4.18 18.65
N LYS A 87 0.31 -3.51 19.31
CA LYS A 87 1.50 -4.17 19.85
C LYS A 87 1.22 -4.69 21.23
#